data_63a41a9af2d936a12f17da25086acc15
#
_entry.id   63a41a9af2d936a12f17da25086acc15
#
_cell.length_a   1.000
_cell.length_b   1.000
_cell.length_c   1.000
_cell.angle_alpha   90.00
_cell.angle_beta   90.00
_cell.angle_gamma   90.00
#
_symmetry.space_group_name_H-M   'P 1'
#
loop_
_entity.id
_entity.type
_entity.pdbx_description
1 polymer ?
#
loop_
_entity_poly.entity_id
_entity_poly.type
_entity_poly.pdbx_seq_one_letter_code
_entity_poly.pdbx_strand_id
1 'polypeptide(L)'
;LVGSEMCIRDRYLGCLLGNYGETVMLAYGGGYIKRNGVYDEIMGILNASGKRVVEFDRIMSNPTYAKAQEGAKLARENHVDLILAVGGGSVSDCCKVISAQAKLDEDIWELENTKHTFPTEFIPLGTIVTVFGTGSEMNNGAVITHEEKKIKGALWGAQADFAFLDPSYTLSVPMKQIISGAFDTLSHAMETYFGKPDENNLSDDISEAVMRSVIRNTRVLLTDPENYDARSE
;
A
#
# COMPACT_ATOMS: atom_id res chain seq x y z
N LEU A 1 -2.11 8.10 9.73
CA LEU A 1 -1.33 8.85 10.73
C LEU A 1 0.00 9.27 10.09
N VAL A 2 0.28 10.57 10.07
CA VAL A 2 1.56 11.15 9.67
C VAL A 2 2.27 11.57 10.97
N GLY A 3 3.43 11.01 11.23
CA GLY A 3 4.17 11.34 12.44
C GLY A 3 5.63 10.90 12.38
N SER A 4 6.51 11.75 12.93
CA SER A 4 7.97 11.73 12.76
C SER A 4 8.75 11.16 13.93
N GLU A 5 8.12 10.65 14.98
CA GLU A 5 8.86 10.14 16.13
C GLU A 5 8.77 8.61 16.24
N MET A 6 9.92 7.96 16.38
CA MET A 6 10.05 6.51 16.50
C MET A 6 9.16 5.93 17.61
N CYS A 7 9.00 6.67 18.72
CA CYS A 7 8.07 6.32 19.81
C CYS A 7 6.57 6.36 19.41
N ILE A 8 6.21 7.11 18.35
CA ILE A 8 4.83 7.19 17.87
C ILE A 8 4.47 5.91 17.13
N ARG A 9 5.37 5.37 16.31
CA ARG A 9 5.15 4.14 15.55
C ARG A 9 4.91 2.94 16.45
N ASP A 10 5.81 2.69 17.38
CA ASP A 10 5.73 1.57 18.32
C ASP A 10 4.47 1.64 19.16
N ARG A 11 4.14 2.83 19.67
CA ARG A 11 2.97 3.04 20.51
C ARG A 11 1.66 2.92 19.71
N TYR A 12 1.57 3.51 18.53
CA TYR A 12 0.32 3.52 17.76
C TYR A 12 0.07 2.19 17.05
N LEU A 13 1.06 1.58 16.39
CA LEU A 13 0.88 0.29 15.76
C LEU A 13 0.54 -0.78 16.82
N GLY A 14 1.28 -0.82 17.94
CA GLY A 14 0.98 -1.73 19.03
C GLY A 14 -0.42 -1.57 19.61
N CYS A 15 -0.89 -0.32 19.80
CA CYS A 15 -2.26 -0.06 20.24
C CYS A 15 -3.30 -0.50 19.21
N LEU A 16 -3.08 -0.21 17.91
CA LEU A 16 -4.00 -0.60 16.84
C LEU A 16 -4.11 -2.13 16.73
N LEU A 17 -3.00 -2.84 16.84
CA LEU A 17 -2.98 -4.29 16.81
C LEU A 17 -3.88 -4.93 17.88
N GLY A 18 -4.10 -4.25 19.01
CA GLY A 18 -5.01 -4.70 20.06
C GLY A 18 -6.48 -4.82 19.61
N ASN A 19 -6.88 -4.14 18.55
CA ASN A 19 -8.24 -4.18 18.00
C ASN A 19 -8.48 -5.37 17.05
N TYR A 20 -7.44 -6.11 16.69
CA TYR A 20 -7.50 -7.22 15.73
C TYR A 20 -7.14 -8.54 16.41
N GLY A 21 -7.56 -9.66 15.82
CA GLY A 21 -7.28 -11.00 16.33
C GLY A 21 -5.80 -11.34 16.41
N GLU A 22 -5.50 -12.57 16.77
CA GLU A 22 -4.13 -12.99 17.12
C GLU A 22 -3.21 -13.18 15.91
N THR A 23 -3.77 -13.54 14.75
CA THR A 23 -2.98 -13.93 13.58
C THR A 23 -2.85 -12.80 12.58
N VAL A 24 -1.63 -12.33 12.37
CA VAL A 24 -1.30 -11.27 11.42
C VAL A 24 -0.49 -11.82 10.25
N MET A 25 -0.97 -11.60 9.03
CA MET A 25 -0.16 -11.83 7.83
C MET A 25 0.72 -10.61 7.59
N LEU A 26 2.04 -10.77 7.71
CA LEU A 26 3.01 -9.74 7.35
C LEU A 26 3.39 -9.91 5.87
N ALA A 27 2.85 -9.05 5.02
CA ALA A 27 3.02 -9.10 3.57
C ALA A 27 3.98 -8.02 3.06
N TYR A 28 4.97 -8.41 2.23
CA TYR A 28 5.99 -7.49 1.73
C TYR A 28 6.62 -7.96 0.41
N GLY A 29 7.40 -7.07 -0.20
CA GLY A 29 8.06 -7.32 -1.48
C GLY A 29 9.38 -8.10 -1.39
N GLY A 30 10.33 -7.79 -2.23
CA GLY A 30 11.59 -8.53 -2.45
C GLY A 30 12.68 -8.35 -1.40
N GLY A 31 12.37 -8.21 -0.12
CA GLY A 31 13.34 -8.18 0.98
C GLY A 31 14.05 -6.84 1.18
N TYR A 32 13.60 -5.76 0.57
CA TYR A 32 14.12 -4.42 0.81
C TYR A 32 13.95 -4.01 2.28
N ILE A 33 12.78 -4.28 2.88
CA ILE A 33 12.49 -3.95 4.28
C ILE A 33 13.37 -4.72 5.27
N LYS A 34 13.90 -5.89 4.89
CA LYS A 34 14.86 -6.66 5.70
C LYS A 34 16.25 -6.01 5.72
N ARG A 35 16.64 -5.33 4.64
CA ARG A 35 17.95 -4.68 4.53
C ARG A 35 18.02 -3.30 5.20
N ASN A 36 16.89 -2.61 5.32
CA ASN A 36 16.82 -1.27 5.91
C ASN A 36 16.31 -1.24 7.36
N GLY A 37 16.11 -2.42 7.98
CA GLY A 37 15.70 -2.55 9.37
C GLY A 37 14.19 -2.44 9.65
N VAL A 38 13.38 -2.02 8.68
CA VAL A 38 11.91 -1.89 8.84
C VAL A 38 11.26 -3.23 9.21
N TYR A 39 11.74 -4.32 8.64
CA TYR A 39 11.24 -5.66 8.97
C TYR A 39 11.45 -5.99 10.45
N ASP A 40 12.66 -5.77 10.97
CA ASP A 40 13.00 -6.11 12.37
C ASP A 40 12.21 -5.24 13.35
N GLU A 41 12.01 -3.95 13.02
CA GLU A 41 11.18 -3.03 13.79
C GLU A 41 9.72 -3.55 13.87
N ILE A 42 9.09 -3.85 12.73
CA ILE A 42 7.70 -4.31 12.69
C ILE A 42 7.55 -5.67 13.38
N MET A 43 8.48 -6.60 13.16
CA MET A 43 8.47 -7.89 13.84
C MET A 43 8.60 -7.74 15.36
N GLY A 44 9.42 -6.79 15.82
CA GLY A 44 9.54 -6.44 17.24
C GLY A 44 8.19 -6.01 17.84
N ILE A 45 7.47 -5.12 17.13
CA ILE A 45 6.15 -4.63 17.57
C ILE A 45 5.11 -5.77 17.57
N LEU A 46 5.07 -6.59 16.52
CA LEU A 46 4.14 -7.72 16.41
C LEU A 46 4.38 -8.73 17.54
N ASN A 47 5.64 -9.08 17.81
CA ASN A 47 6.01 -10.00 18.89
C ASN A 47 5.67 -9.42 20.27
N ALA A 48 5.97 -8.13 20.50
CA ALA A 48 5.63 -7.46 21.77
C ALA A 48 4.11 -7.37 21.99
N SER A 49 3.34 -7.33 20.90
CA SER A 49 1.86 -7.35 20.92
C SER A 49 1.27 -8.77 21.00
N GLY A 50 2.10 -9.81 21.15
CA GLY A 50 1.67 -11.20 21.26
C GLY A 50 1.03 -11.78 20.00
N LYS A 51 1.33 -11.22 18.80
CA LYS A 51 0.75 -11.68 17.55
C LYS A 51 1.46 -12.91 16.98
N ARG A 52 0.68 -13.83 16.42
CA ARG A 52 1.17 -14.92 15.60
C ARG A 52 1.37 -14.39 14.18
N VAL A 53 2.61 -14.41 13.68
CA VAL A 53 2.93 -13.85 12.36
C VAL A 53 2.96 -14.96 11.31
N VAL A 54 2.27 -14.71 10.20
CA VAL A 54 2.33 -15.51 8.97
C VAL A 54 3.01 -14.63 7.91
N GLU A 55 4.23 -14.97 7.51
CA GLU A 55 4.95 -14.20 6.50
C GLU A 55 4.44 -14.52 5.09
N PHE A 56 4.25 -13.47 4.29
CA PHE A 56 3.96 -13.55 2.85
C PHE A 56 4.87 -12.60 2.09
N ASP A 57 5.93 -13.13 1.54
CA ASP A 57 6.99 -12.38 0.90
C ASP A 57 6.95 -12.43 -0.64
N ARG A 58 7.91 -11.74 -1.27
CA ARG A 58 8.13 -11.73 -2.72
C ARG A 58 6.96 -11.22 -3.55
N ILE A 59 6.18 -10.29 -3.01
CA ILE A 59 5.24 -9.55 -3.83
C ILE A 59 6.06 -8.68 -4.80
N MET A 60 5.89 -8.92 -6.10
CA MET A 60 6.64 -8.23 -7.14
C MET A 60 5.99 -6.90 -7.53
N SER A 61 6.77 -6.03 -8.19
CA SER A 61 6.18 -4.90 -8.93
C SER A 61 5.22 -5.41 -10.00
N ASN A 62 4.07 -4.77 -10.17
CA ASN A 62 2.95 -5.28 -10.95
C ASN A 62 2.55 -6.69 -10.48
N PRO A 63 1.91 -6.79 -9.30
CA PRO A 63 1.60 -8.08 -8.69
C PRO A 63 0.72 -8.91 -9.60
N THR A 64 1.01 -10.22 -9.63
CA THR A 64 0.28 -11.14 -10.47
C THR A 64 -0.96 -11.67 -9.76
N TYR A 65 -1.97 -12.06 -10.55
CA TYR A 65 -3.18 -12.67 -10.03
C TYR A 65 -2.87 -13.98 -9.28
N ALA A 66 -1.96 -14.79 -9.82
CA ALA A 66 -1.50 -16.01 -9.16
C ALA A 66 -0.89 -15.73 -7.78
N LYS A 67 -0.11 -14.63 -7.62
CA LYS A 67 0.46 -14.26 -6.33
C LYS A 67 -0.62 -13.83 -5.33
N ALA A 68 -1.64 -13.12 -5.76
CA ALA A 68 -2.77 -12.77 -4.90
C ALA A 68 -3.57 -14.02 -4.46
N GLN A 69 -3.80 -14.98 -5.36
CA GLN A 69 -4.46 -16.24 -5.04
C GLN A 69 -3.65 -17.09 -4.04
N GLU A 70 -2.31 -17.15 -4.21
CA GLU A 70 -1.40 -17.79 -3.24
C GLU A 70 -1.58 -17.19 -1.84
N GLY A 71 -1.58 -15.86 -1.74
CA GLY A 71 -1.75 -15.15 -0.48
C GLY A 71 -3.13 -15.37 0.14
N ALA A 72 -4.19 -15.37 -0.67
CA ALA A 72 -5.55 -15.62 -0.19
C ALA A 72 -5.71 -17.04 0.36
N LYS A 73 -5.12 -18.03 -0.30
CA LYS A 73 -5.08 -19.41 0.20
C LYS A 73 -4.34 -19.48 1.53
N LEU A 74 -3.15 -18.89 1.63
CA LEU A 74 -2.35 -18.86 2.84
C LEU A 74 -3.12 -18.18 4.00
N ALA A 75 -3.83 -17.08 3.71
CA ALA A 75 -4.63 -16.35 4.69
C ALA A 75 -5.77 -17.22 5.25
N ARG A 76 -6.48 -17.96 4.39
CA ARG A 76 -7.54 -18.90 4.80
C ARG A 76 -7.01 -20.04 5.66
N GLU A 77 -5.96 -20.70 5.20
CA GLU A 77 -5.37 -21.87 5.88
C GLU A 77 -4.84 -21.52 7.28
N ASN A 78 -4.42 -20.28 7.49
CA ASN A 78 -3.87 -19.81 8.75
C ASN A 78 -4.87 -19.00 9.59
N HIS A 79 -6.11 -18.83 9.15
CA HIS A 79 -7.13 -18.04 9.83
C HIS A 79 -6.63 -16.63 10.16
N VAL A 80 -6.12 -15.93 9.17
CA VAL A 80 -5.55 -14.58 9.33
C VAL A 80 -6.64 -13.59 9.72
N ASP A 81 -6.38 -12.83 10.79
CA ASP A 81 -7.29 -11.82 11.33
C ASP A 81 -6.99 -10.41 10.83
N LEU A 82 -5.74 -10.16 10.43
CA LEU A 82 -5.28 -8.87 9.91
C LEU A 82 -4.19 -9.12 8.86
N ILE A 83 -4.26 -8.42 7.74
CA ILE A 83 -3.16 -8.33 6.78
C ILE A 83 -2.42 -7.01 7.02
N LEU A 84 -1.11 -7.07 7.22
CA LEU A 84 -0.24 -5.90 7.34
C LEU A 84 0.66 -5.82 6.09
N ALA A 85 0.32 -4.93 5.18
CA ALA A 85 1.03 -4.70 3.93
C ALA A 85 2.18 -3.71 4.14
N VAL A 86 3.43 -4.16 4.00
CA VAL A 86 4.62 -3.32 4.21
C VAL A 86 5.36 -3.14 2.89
N GLY A 87 5.19 -1.97 2.28
CA GLY A 87 5.77 -1.72 0.95
C GLY A 87 5.20 -0.50 0.24
N GLY A 88 5.32 -0.49 -1.08
CA GLY A 88 4.67 0.49 -1.94
C GLY A 88 3.33 -0.02 -2.48
N GLY A 89 2.75 0.71 -3.45
CA GLY A 89 1.43 0.42 -4.03
C GLY A 89 1.24 -1.01 -4.51
N SER A 90 2.26 -1.65 -5.10
CA SER A 90 2.16 -3.04 -5.56
C SER A 90 1.91 -4.03 -4.42
N VAL A 91 2.49 -3.79 -3.23
CA VAL A 91 2.24 -4.62 -2.05
C VAL A 91 0.83 -4.38 -1.54
N SER A 92 0.42 -3.11 -1.45
CA SER A 92 -0.93 -2.72 -1.04
C SER A 92 -1.99 -3.32 -1.97
N ASP A 93 -1.82 -3.20 -3.28
CA ASP A 93 -2.76 -3.74 -4.29
C ASP A 93 -2.91 -5.27 -4.18
N CYS A 94 -1.78 -5.98 -4.05
CA CYS A 94 -1.82 -7.43 -3.85
C CYS A 94 -2.60 -7.79 -2.58
N CYS A 95 -2.34 -7.09 -1.47
CA CYS A 95 -2.98 -7.36 -0.18
C CYS A 95 -4.47 -7.03 -0.17
N LYS A 96 -4.92 -6.01 -0.90
CA LYS A 96 -6.35 -5.70 -1.08
C LYS A 96 -7.09 -6.87 -1.72
N VAL A 97 -6.52 -7.45 -2.77
CA VAL A 97 -7.11 -8.60 -3.45
C VAL A 97 -7.03 -9.86 -2.58
N ILE A 98 -5.92 -10.08 -1.86
CA ILE A 98 -5.80 -11.18 -0.88
C ILE A 98 -6.91 -11.08 0.16
N SER A 99 -7.12 -9.89 0.72
CA SER A 99 -8.12 -9.63 1.76
C SER A 99 -9.54 -9.99 1.30
N ALA A 100 -9.91 -9.58 0.08
CA ALA A 100 -11.20 -9.88 -0.52
C ALA A 100 -11.32 -11.38 -0.87
N GLN A 101 -10.37 -11.90 -1.65
CA GLN A 101 -10.40 -13.28 -2.14
C GLN A 101 -10.38 -14.30 -1.00
N ALA A 102 -9.75 -13.99 0.13
CA ALA A 102 -9.73 -14.90 1.28
C ALA A 102 -11.11 -15.10 1.93
N LYS A 103 -12.06 -14.19 1.69
CA LYS A 103 -13.44 -14.25 2.19
C LYS A 103 -14.45 -14.78 1.16
N LEU A 104 -14.01 -14.96 -0.08
CA LEU A 104 -14.88 -15.42 -1.17
C LEU A 104 -14.75 -16.93 -1.39
N ASP A 105 -15.87 -17.60 -1.63
CA ASP A 105 -15.91 -19.00 -2.09
C ASP A 105 -15.65 -19.12 -3.59
N GLU A 106 -15.84 -18.03 -4.34
CA GLU A 106 -15.64 -17.95 -5.77
C GLU A 106 -14.45 -17.07 -6.16
N ASP A 107 -14.06 -17.14 -7.41
CA ASP A 107 -12.94 -16.38 -7.96
C ASP A 107 -13.30 -14.89 -8.10
N ILE A 108 -12.51 -13.99 -7.49
CA ILE A 108 -12.76 -12.55 -7.51
C ILE A 108 -12.70 -11.96 -8.92
N TRP A 109 -11.82 -12.48 -9.79
CA TRP A 109 -11.73 -12.00 -11.17
C TRP A 109 -13.01 -12.26 -11.94
N GLU A 110 -13.58 -13.47 -11.81
CA GLU A 110 -14.85 -13.84 -12.43
C GLU A 110 -16.01 -13.09 -11.80
N LEU A 111 -15.98 -12.88 -10.48
CA LEU A 111 -17.01 -12.13 -9.77
C LEU A 111 -17.12 -10.70 -10.32
N GLU A 112 -16.00 -10.00 -10.44
CA GLU A 112 -16.01 -8.59 -10.84
C GLU A 112 -16.10 -8.38 -12.36
N ASN A 113 -15.34 -9.15 -13.16
CA ASN A 113 -15.22 -8.91 -14.58
C ASN A 113 -16.29 -9.62 -15.43
N THR A 114 -16.90 -10.69 -14.88
CA THR A 114 -17.93 -11.45 -15.61
C THR A 114 -19.31 -11.23 -15.02
N LYS A 115 -19.43 -11.25 -13.69
CA LYS A 115 -20.72 -11.09 -13.00
C LYS A 115 -21.02 -9.64 -12.63
N HIS A 116 -20.03 -8.74 -12.71
CA HIS A 116 -20.12 -7.33 -12.32
C HIS A 116 -20.64 -7.13 -10.90
N THR A 117 -20.21 -8.01 -10.00
CA THR A 117 -20.52 -7.99 -8.56
C THR A 117 -19.24 -7.81 -7.77
N PHE A 118 -19.30 -7.11 -6.65
CA PHE A 118 -18.12 -6.75 -5.87
C PHE A 118 -18.11 -7.43 -4.50
N PRO A 119 -16.93 -7.75 -3.95
CA PRO A 119 -16.78 -8.27 -2.60
C PRO A 119 -17.37 -7.33 -1.55
N THR A 120 -17.97 -7.90 -0.50
CA THR A 120 -18.52 -7.15 0.64
C THR A 120 -17.88 -7.53 1.96
N GLU A 121 -17.13 -8.63 2.00
CA GLU A 121 -16.42 -9.10 3.18
C GLU A 121 -14.92 -9.15 2.92
N PHE A 122 -14.15 -8.73 3.90
CA PHE A 122 -12.71 -8.56 3.80
C PHE A 122 -12.02 -9.04 5.08
N ILE A 123 -10.77 -9.50 4.96
CA ILE A 123 -9.88 -9.53 6.12
C ILE A 123 -9.41 -8.08 6.36
N PRO A 124 -9.46 -7.55 7.60
CA PRO A 124 -8.91 -6.24 7.92
C PRO A 124 -7.52 -6.02 7.33
N LEU A 125 -7.26 -4.81 6.83
CA LEU A 125 -6.02 -4.47 6.15
C LEU A 125 -5.39 -3.21 6.75
N GLY A 126 -4.13 -3.32 7.18
CA GLY A 126 -3.29 -2.18 7.50
C GLY A 126 -2.17 -2.01 6.49
N THR A 127 -1.77 -0.78 6.20
CA THR A 127 -0.64 -0.50 5.31
C THR A 127 0.46 0.29 6.00
N ILE A 128 1.71 -0.06 5.74
CA ILE A 128 2.91 0.68 6.13
C ILE A 128 3.64 1.02 4.85
N VAL A 129 3.57 2.30 4.44
CA VAL A 129 4.05 2.75 3.15
C VAL A 129 5.56 3.03 3.22
N THR A 130 6.33 2.35 2.37
CA THR A 130 7.80 2.54 2.28
C THR A 130 8.23 3.23 1.01
N VAL A 131 7.33 3.40 0.05
CA VAL A 131 7.53 4.12 -1.23
C VAL A 131 6.23 4.81 -1.60
N PHE A 132 6.28 6.10 -1.86
CA PHE A 132 5.13 6.90 -2.28
C PHE A 132 4.95 6.89 -3.81
N GLY A 133 3.82 7.39 -4.28
CA GLY A 133 3.47 7.60 -5.70
C GLY A 133 2.00 7.30 -5.99
N THR A 134 1.56 6.08 -5.71
CA THR A 134 0.25 5.58 -6.14
C THR A 134 -0.93 5.99 -5.28
N GLY A 135 -0.73 6.37 -4.01
CA GLY A 135 -1.82 6.61 -3.05
C GLY A 135 -2.70 5.38 -2.79
N SER A 136 -2.20 4.17 -3.08
CA SER A 136 -2.98 2.93 -2.97
C SER A 136 -3.48 2.66 -1.56
N GLU A 137 -2.84 3.17 -0.53
CA GLU A 137 -3.27 3.06 0.87
C GLU A 137 -4.58 3.81 1.17
N MET A 138 -5.00 4.72 0.29
CA MET A 138 -6.16 5.60 0.49
C MET A 138 -7.40 5.20 -0.32
N ASN A 139 -7.33 4.13 -1.09
CA ASN A 139 -8.44 3.65 -1.92
C ASN A 139 -8.58 2.13 -1.89
N ASN A 140 -9.65 1.60 -2.50
CA ASN A 140 -9.91 0.17 -2.59
C ASN A 140 -9.61 -0.45 -3.97
N GLY A 141 -9.15 0.35 -4.94
CA GLY A 141 -8.72 -0.14 -6.24
C GLY A 141 -7.38 -0.85 -6.17
N ALA A 142 -7.24 -1.96 -6.86
CA ALA A 142 -6.01 -2.76 -6.93
C ALA A 142 -5.68 -3.10 -8.38
N VAL A 143 -4.49 -2.75 -8.84
CA VAL A 143 -4.06 -3.06 -10.21
C VAL A 143 -3.29 -4.38 -10.22
N ILE A 144 -3.86 -5.40 -10.85
CA ILE A 144 -3.34 -6.76 -10.89
C ILE A 144 -3.09 -7.21 -12.34
N THR A 145 -2.02 -7.97 -12.54
CA THR A 145 -1.70 -8.58 -13.83
C THR A 145 -2.21 -10.03 -13.83
N HIS A 146 -3.21 -10.31 -14.67
CA HIS A 146 -3.66 -11.67 -14.89
C HIS A 146 -2.84 -12.30 -16.01
N GLU A 147 -1.86 -13.13 -15.65
CA GLU A 147 -0.84 -13.66 -16.56
C GLU A 147 -1.43 -14.54 -17.66
N GLU A 148 -2.35 -15.44 -17.32
CA GLU A 148 -2.99 -16.35 -18.27
C GLU A 148 -3.88 -15.61 -19.29
N LYS A 149 -4.65 -14.63 -18.81
CA LYS A 149 -5.52 -13.80 -19.66
C LYS A 149 -4.74 -12.71 -20.39
N LYS A 150 -3.47 -12.44 -20.02
CA LYS A 150 -2.62 -11.36 -20.53
C LYS A 150 -3.26 -9.97 -20.38
N ILE A 151 -3.92 -9.74 -19.26
CA ILE A 151 -4.62 -8.49 -18.95
C ILE A 151 -4.01 -7.90 -17.69
N LYS A 152 -3.72 -6.59 -17.72
CA LYS A 152 -3.47 -5.80 -16.53
C LYS A 152 -4.72 -4.95 -16.30
N GLY A 153 -5.40 -5.16 -15.19
CA GLY A 153 -6.68 -4.52 -14.90
C GLY A 153 -6.85 -4.20 -13.42
N ALA A 154 -7.86 -3.40 -13.14
CA ALA A 154 -8.26 -3.08 -11.79
C ALA A 154 -9.20 -4.16 -11.24
N LEU A 155 -9.02 -4.50 -9.96
CA LEU A 155 -9.97 -5.22 -9.12
C LEU A 155 -10.30 -4.33 -7.91
N TRP A 156 -11.46 -4.52 -7.34
CA TRP A 156 -11.93 -3.81 -6.16
C TRP A 156 -11.76 -4.69 -4.91
N GLY A 157 -10.70 -4.43 -4.16
CA GLY A 157 -10.39 -5.15 -2.93
C GLY A 157 -10.81 -4.39 -1.67
N ALA A 158 -10.18 -4.72 -0.56
CA ALA A 158 -10.35 -4.00 0.70
C ALA A 158 -9.76 -2.60 0.61
N GLN A 159 -10.38 -1.63 1.26
CA GLN A 159 -9.72 -0.40 1.66
C GLN A 159 -8.92 -0.67 2.94
N ALA A 160 -7.78 -0.03 3.11
CA ALA A 160 -7.02 -0.15 4.36
C ALA A 160 -7.78 0.52 5.51
N ASP A 161 -7.88 -0.19 6.65
CA ASP A 161 -8.46 0.34 7.89
C ASP A 161 -7.56 1.42 8.50
N PHE A 162 -6.25 1.28 8.29
CA PHE A 162 -5.25 2.27 8.69
C PHE A 162 -4.04 2.27 7.76
N ALA A 163 -3.38 3.41 7.68
CA ALA A 163 -2.13 3.57 6.95
C ALA A 163 -1.10 4.32 7.79
N PHE A 164 0.14 3.80 7.81
CA PHE A 164 1.30 4.51 8.36
C PHE A 164 2.13 5.10 7.23
N LEU A 165 2.24 6.42 7.23
CA LEU A 165 2.98 7.22 6.29
C LEU A 165 4.14 7.90 7.06
N ASP A 166 5.26 7.20 7.18
CA ASP A 166 6.45 7.73 7.83
C ASP A 166 7.53 8.02 6.80
N PRO A 167 7.87 9.30 6.58
CA PRO A 167 8.87 9.70 5.61
C PRO A 167 10.23 9.04 5.83
N SER A 168 10.57 8.69 7.08
CA SER A 168 11.85 8.03 7.40
C SER A 168 12.03 6.69 6.72
N TYR A 169 10.93 5.95 6.47
CA TYR A 169 10.98 4.69 5.72
C TYR A 169 11.36 4.87 4.25
N THR A 170 11.23 6.10 3.74
CA THR A 170 11.61 6.42 2.36
C THR A 170 13.08 6.84 2.21
N LEU A 171 13.82 7.13 3.31
CA LEU A 171 15.19 7.64 3.26
C LEU A 171 16.16 6.71 2.54
N SER A 172 15.96 5.40 2.66
CA SER A 172 16.77 4.39 2.00
C SER A 172 16.32 4.05 0.57
N VAL A 173 15.23 4.66 0.08
CA VAL A 173 14.73 4.44 -1.30
C VAL A 173 15.67 5.08 -2.32
N PRO A 174 16.14 4.36 -3.35
CA PRO A 174 17.00 4.91 -4.37
C PRO A 174 16.38 6.12 -5.07
N MET A 175 17.18 7.15 -5.37
CA MET A 175 16.73 8.41 -5.99
C MET A 175 15.92 8.18 -7.27
N LYS A 176 16.28 7.17 -8.08
CA LYS A 176 15.51 6.81 -9.27
C LYS A 176 14.04 6.48 -8.95
N GLN A 177 13.79 5.78 -7.83
CA GLN A 177 12.43 5.43 -7.42
C GLN A 177 11.70 6.63 -6.79
N ILE A 178 12.41 7.49 -6.06
CA ILE A 178 11.87 8.76 -5.56
C ILE A 178 11.37 9.63 -6.72
N ILE A 179 12.20 9.80 -7.75
CA ILE A 179 11.81 10.55 -8.96
C ILE A 179 10.62 9.88 -9.65
N SER A 180 10.63 8.55 -9.78
CA SER A 180 9.50 7.84 -10.38
C SER A 180 8.21 8.03 -9.58
N GLY A 181 8.26 7.98 -8.25
CA GLY A 181 7.11 8.24 -7.39
C GLY A 181 6.60 9.69 -7.50
N ALA A 182 7.51 10.66 -7.56
CA ALA A 182 7.13 12.06 -7.77
C ALA A 182 6.41 12.27 -9.11
N PHE A 183 6.90 11.65 -10.20
CA PHE A 183 6.23 11.71 -11.50
C PHE A 183 4.90 10.96 -11.51
N ASP A 184 4.79 9.86 -10.78
CA ASP A 184 3.54 9.12 -10.61
C ASP A 184 2.49 9.97 -9.89
N THR A 185 2.87 10.62 -8.78
CA THR A 185 2.02 11.57 -8.06
C THR A 185 1.58 12.73 -8.95
N LEU A 186 2.51 13.30 -9.72
CA LEU A 186 2.18 14.36 -10.70
C LEU A 186 1.19 13.86 -11.76
N SER A 187 1.39 12.64 -12.28
CA SER A 187 0.50 12.04 -13.27
C SER A 187 -0.93 11.92 -12.75
N HIS A 188 -1.10 11.44 -11.53
CA HIS A 188 -2.41 11.34 -10.88
C HIS A 188 -3.07 12.71 -10.67
N ALA A 189 -2.31 13.70 -10.21
CA ALA A 189 -2.83 15.08 -10.08
C ALA A 189 -3.21 15.68 -11.43
N MET A 190 -2.41 15.45 -12.48
CA MET A 190 -2.69 15.90 -13.85
C MET A 190 -3.91 15.20 -14.45
N GLU A 191 -4.07 13.90 -14.21
CA GLU A 191 -5.23 13.14 -14.67
C GLU A 191 -6.53 13.71 -14.10
N THR A 192 -6.52 14.07 -12.82
CA THR A 192 -7.65 14.74 -12.16
C THR A 192 -7.87 16.14 -12.74
N TYR A 193 -6.81 16.93 -12.89
CA TYR A 193 -6.84 18.31 -13.39
C TYR A 193 -7.38 18.41 -14.83
N PHE A 194 -6.94 17.51 -15.72
CA PHE A 194 -7.38 17.47 -17.11
C PHE A 194 -8.65 16.63 -17.33
N GLY A 195 -9.25 16.12 -16.25
CA GLY A 195 -10.52 15.40 -16.29
C GLY A 195 -11.73 16.31 -16.56
N LYS A 196 -12.90 15.73 -16.61
CA LYS A 196 -14.16 16.48 -16.75
C LYS A 196 -14.90 16.53 -15.41
N PRO A 197 -15.64 17.60 -15.12
CA PRO A 197 -15.94 18.75 -15.99
C PRO A 197 -14.73 19.68 -16.17
N ASP A 198 -14.61 20.25 -17.35
CA ASP A 198 -13.58 21.24 -17.72
C ASP A 198 -13.99 22.62 -17.21
N GLU A 199 -14.09 22.74 -15.91
CA GLU A 199 -14.51 23.96 -15.19
C GLU A 199 -13.49 24.24 -14.08
N ASN A 200 -13.15 25.51 -13.91
CA ASN A 200 -12.26 25.96 -12.85
C ASN A 200 -12.95 25.73 -11.49
N ASN A 201 -12.57 24.69 -10.77
CA ASN A 201 -13.22 24.28 -9.53
C ASN A 201 -12.22 23.94 -8.43
N LEU A 202 -12.69 23.63 -7.22
CA LEU A 202 -11.85 23.32 -6.07
C LEU A 202 -10.92 22.11 -6.32
N SER A 203 -11.34 21.13 -7.13
CA SER A 203 -10.49 19.98 -7.48
C SER A 203 -9.27 20.41 -8.28
N ASP A 204 -9.43 21.38 -9.17
CA ASP A 204 -8.33 21.95 -9.95
C ASP A 204 -7.36 22.71 -9.05
N ASP A 205 -7.87 23.54 -8.13
CA ASP A 205 -7.04 24.27 -7.15
C ASP A 205 -6.21 23.31 -6.29
N ILE A 206 -6.81 22.21 -5.83
CA ILE A 206 -6.11 21.18 -5.03
C ILE A 206 -5.05 20.48 -5.89
N SER A 207 -5.40 20.07 -7.11
CA SER A 207 -4.48 19.40 -8.04
C SER A 207 -3.27 20.28 -8.35
N GLU A 208 -3.48 21.58 -8.61
CA GLU A 208 -2.38 22.54 -8.79
C GLU A 208 -1.52 22.69 -7.53
N ALA A 209 -2.11 22.76 -6.36
CA ALA A 209 -1.36 22.87 -5.12
C ALA A 209 -0.47 21.63 -4.90
N VAL A 210 -1.00 20.43 -5.15
CA VAL A 210 -0.25 19.16 -5.09
C VAL A 210 0.90 19.18 -6.10
N MET A 211 0.63 19.50 -7.37
CA MET A 211 1.66 19.56 -8.41
C MET A 211 2.78 20.54 -8.05
N ARG A 212 2.45 21.73 -7.54
CA ARG A 212 3.44 22.73 -7.09
C ARG A 212 4.29 22.21 -5.94
N SER A 213 3.69 21.53 -4.95
CA SER A 213 4.41 20.94 -3.82
C SER A 213 5.37 19.85 -4.29
N VAL A 214 4.89 18.90 -5.08
CA VAL A 214 5.71 17.79 -5.61
C VAL A 214 6.90 18.31 -6.41
N ILE A 215 6.70 19.29 -7.31
CA ILE A 215 7.79 19.88 -8.12
C ILE A 215 8.82 20.56 -7.22
N ARG A 216 8.37 21.34 -6.24
CA ARG A 216 9.26 22.07 -5.30
C ARG A 216 10.12 21.10 -4.50
N ASN A 217 9.49 20.12 -3.86
CA ASN A 217 10.16 19.18 -2.96
C ASN A 217 11.04 18.17 -3.72
N THR A 218 10.62 17.73 -4.91
CA THR A 218 11.49 16.91 -5.78
C THR A 218 12.79 17.64 -6.13
N ARG A 219 12.75 18.96 -6.41
CA ARG A 219 13.96 19.75 -6.67
C ARG A 219 14.89 19.81 -5.45
N VAL A 220 14.35 19.90 -4.25
CA VAL A 220 15.15 19.82 -3.01
C VAL A 220 15.81 18.44 -2.91
N LEU A 221 15.08 17.37 -3.11
CA LEU A 221 15.59 16.00 -3.00
C LEU A 221 16.68 15.67 -4.04
N LEU A 222 16.71 16.35 -5.19
CA LEU A 222 17.79 16.18 -6.17
C LEU A 222 19.14 16.70 -5.66
N THR A 223 19.15 17.64 -4.74
CA THR A 223 20.36 18.23 -4.15
C THR A 223 20.64 17.76 -2.72
N ASP A 224 19.61 17.41 -1.99
CA ASP A 224 19.63 16.90 -0.62
C ASP A 224 18.69 15.69 -0.49
N PRO A 225 19.15 14.49 -0.87
CA PRO A 225 18.34 13.27 -0.88
C PRO A 225 17.80 12.85 0.48
N GLU A 226 18.42 13.26 1.57
CA GLU A 226 18.04 12.89 2.94
C GLU A 226 17.15 13.94 3.61
N ASN A 227 16.75 14.98 2.89
CA ASN A 227 15.90 16.03 3.42
C ASN A 227 14.53 15.47 3.86
N TYR A 228 14.37 15.37 5.17
CA TYR A 228 13.16 14.78 5.77
C TYR A 228 11.91 15.60 5.45
N ASP A 229 11.99 16.93 5.56
CA ASP A 229 10.83 17.81 5.33
C ASP A 229 10.34 17.70 3.87
N ALA A 230 11.28 17.66 2.91
CA ALA A 230 10.92 17.48 1.50
C ALA A 230 10.38 16.09 1.17
N ARG A 231 10.64 15.08 2.00
CA ARG A 231 10.04 13.74 1.87
C ARG A 231 8.69 13.65 2.54
N SER A 232 8.44 14.49 3.51
CA SER A 232 7.18 14.55 4.27
C SER A 232 6.07 15.28 3.52
N GLU A 233 6.44 16.20 2.63
CA GLU A 233 5.55 17.02 1.80
C GLU A 233 5.14 16.33 0.49
#